data_2afacc2a34e5f39e7f24ae06c8a1ac39
#
_entry.id   2afacc2a34e5f39e7f24ae06c8a1ac39
#
_cell.length_a   1.000
_cell.length_b   1.000
_cell.length_c   1.000
_cell.angle_alpha   90.00
_cell.angle_beta   90.00
_cell.angle_gamma   90.00
#
_symmetry.space_group_name_H-M   'P 1'
#
loop_
_entity.id
_entity.type
_entity.pdbx_description
1 polymer ?
#
loop_
_entity_poly.entity_id
_entity_poly.type
_entity_poly.pdbx_seq_one_letter_code
_entity_poly.pdbx_strand_id
1 'polypeptide(L)'
;MENKLETITVTTESGKQMEAQVIDIIEVPEFNKEYIFYSFGEKLEDNQMKMYVSILIEENEKIILKGIEDDNEWEVVKEILDSMYKEENA
;
A
#
# COMPACT_ATOMS: atom_id res chain seq x y z
N MET A 1 10.19 18.92 -8.30
CA MET A 1 9.90 18.47 -8.19
C MET A 1 9.27 17.68 -8.29
N GLU A 2 9.13 17.16 -8.33
CA GLU A 2 8.55 16.60 -8.54
C GLU A 2 8.02 15.68 -7.92
N ASN A 3 7.14 15.42 -7.55
CA ASN A 3 6.38 14.55 -6.86
C ASN A 3 5.67 13.62 -7.70
N LYS A 4 6.39 12.96 -8.60
CA LYS A 4 5.82 11.98 -9.36
C LYS A 4 5.62 10.80 -8.56
N LEU A 5 4.40 10.32 -8.42
CA LEU A 5 4.11 9.02 -7.83
C LEU A 5 4.61 7.94 -8.76
N GLU A 6 5.32 7.01 -8.20
CA GLU A 6 5.78 5.87 -8.97
C GLU A 6 4.65 4.88 -9.16
N THR A 7 4.67 4.18 -10.28
CA THR A 7 3.68 3.14 -10.50
C THR A 7 4.36 1.78 -10.49
N ILE A 8 3.61 0.78 -10.07
CA ILE A 8 4.08 -0.60 -10.08
C ILE A 8 3.01 -1.46 -10.71
N THR A 9 3.41 -2.63 -11.20
CA THR A 9 2.48 -3.60 -11.73
C THR A 9 2.17 -4.61 -10.64
N VAL A 10 0.90 -4.75 -10.31
CA VAL A 10 0.46 -5.69 -9.30
C VAL A 10 -0.20 -6.86 -9.99
N THR A 11 0.20 -8.07 -9.64
CA THR A 11 -0.43 -9.26 -10.17
C THR A 11 -1.36 -9.83 -9.11
N THR A 12 -2.63 -9.95 -9.46
CA THR A 12 -3.62 -10.50 -8.53
C THR A 12 -3.54 -12.01 -8.49
N GLU A 13 -4.25 -12.60 -7.56
CA GLU A 13 -4.24 -14.05 -7.43
C GLU A 13 -4.78 -14.75 -8.65
N SER A 14 -5.65 -14.10 -9.39
CA SER A 14 -6.19 -14.69 -10.62
C SER A 14 -5.27 -14.50 -11.81
N GLY A 15 -4.10 -13.89 -11.60
CA GLY A 15 -3.15 -13.69 -12.67
C GLY A 15 -3.33 -12.42 -13.46
N LYS A 16 -4.28 -11.59 -13.07
CA LYS A 16 -4.53 -10.35 -13.77
C LYS A 16 -3.52 -9.29 -13.33
N GLN A 17 -3.01 -8.57 -14.28
CA GLN A 17 -2.05 -7.50 -13.98
C GLN A 17 -2.74 -6.16 -13.96
N MET A 18 -2.40 -5.34 -12.96
CA MET A 18 -2.98 -4.02 -12.82
C MET A 18 -1.88 -3.04 -12.43
N GLU A 19 -2.00 -1.81 -12.90
CA GLU A 19 -1.04 -0.77 -12.53
C GLU A 19 -1.57 -0.01 -11.33
N ALA A 20 -0.71 0.17 -10.33
CA ALA A 20 -1.07 0.91 -9.12
C ALA A 20 -0.10 2.04 -8.91
N GLN A 21 -0.58 3.11 -8.31
CA GLN A 21 0.26 4.24 -7.94
C GLN A 21 0.77 4.02 -6.51
N VAL A 22 2.08 4.13 -6.34
CA VAL A 22 2.69 3.95 -5.03
C VAL A 22 2.55 5.25 -4.25
N ILE A 23 1.94 5.17 -3.08
CA ILE A 23 1.78 6.33 -2.23
C ILE A 23 2.93 6.43 -1.26
N ASP A 24 3.28 5.32 -0.62
CA ASP A 24 4.37 5.32 0.34
C ASP A 24 4.80 3.90 0.63
N ILE A 25 6.02 3.75 1.08
CA ILE A 25 6.55 2.46 1.52
C ILE A 25 7.11 2.69 2.91
N ILE A 26 6.60 1.94 3.88
CA ILE A 26 6.97 2.14 5.27
C ILE A 26 7.47 0.82 5.86
N GLU A 27 8.59 0.90 6.53
CA GLU A 27 9.13 -0.25 7.23
C GLU A 27 8.65 -0.22 8.68
N VAL A 28 8.16 -1.35 9.16
CA VAL A 28 7.75 -1.48 10.56
C VAL A 28 8.74 -2.44 11.23
N PRO A 29 9.67 -1.90 12.02
CA PRO A 29 10.71 -2.75 12.61
C PRO A 29 10.17 -3.83 13.52
N GLU A 30 9.02 -3.56 14.14
CA GLU A 30 8.40 -4.53 15.04
C GLU A 30 8.15 -5.86 14.35
N PHE A 31 7.78 -5.82 13.08
CA PHE A 31 7.51 -7.02 12.32
C PHE A 31 8.61 -7.36 11.32
N ASN A 32 9.61 -6.48 11.24
CA ASN A 32 10.72 -6.66 10.31
C ASN A 32 10.23 -6.82 8.88
N LYS A 33 9.24 -6.02 8.50
CA LYS A 33 8.63 -6.09 7.19
C LYS A 33 8.41 -4.70 6.63
N GLU A 34 8.33 -4.62 5.32
CA GLU A 34 7.98 -3.38 4.64
C GLU A 34 6.56 -3.48 4.14
N TYR A 35 5.85 -2.36 4.19
CA TYR A 35 4.47 -2.29 3.72
C TYR A 35 4.36 -1.21 2.67
N ILE A 36 3.67 -1.53 1.60
CA ILE A 36 3.47 -0.58 0.51
C ILE A 36 2.02 -0.12 0.50
N PHE A 37 1.87 1.20 0.42
CA PHE A 37 0.55 1.82 0.36
C PHE A 37 0.37 2.31 -1.06
N TYR A 38 -0.72 1.91 -1.70
CA TYR A 38 -0.91 2.18 -3.12
C TYR A 38 -2.37 2.42 -3.44
N SER A 39 -2.64 2.89 -4.65
CA SER A 39 -3.98 3.22 -5.08
C SER A 39 -4.13 2.91 -6.56
N PHE A 40 -5.36 2.57 -6.95
CA PHE A 40 -5.69 2.37 -8.36
C PHE A 40 -6.43 3.56 -8.93
N GLY A 41 -6.45 4.67 -8.19
CA GLY A 41 -7.13 5.87 -8.66
C GLY A 41 -8.60 5.94 -8.31
N GLU A 42 -9.06 5.03 -7.46
CA GLU A 42 -10.44 5.02 -7.03
C GLU A 42 -10.66 6.01 -5.91
N LYS A 43 -11.88 6.49 -5.78
CA LYS A 43 -12.21 7.44 -4.73
C LYS A 43 -13.33 6.91 -3.85
N LEU A 44 -13.27 7.28 -2.59
CA LEU A 44 -14.32 6.94 -1.63
C LEU A 44 -15.45 7.95 -1.77
N GLU A 45 -16.54 7.70 -1.04
CA GLU A 45 -17.73 8.55 -1.14
C GLU A 45 -17.46 9.99 -0.78
N ASP A 46 -16.48 10.22 0.11
CA ASP A 46 -16.18 11.58 0.53
C ASP A 46 -15.04 12.18 -0.28
N ASN A 47 -14.82 11.65 -1.47
CA ASN A 47 -13.83 12.17 -2.41
C ASN A 47 -12.40 11.89 -2.00
N GLN A 48 -12.18 11.11 -1.00
CA GLN A 48 -10.83 10.72 -0.62
C GLN A 48 -10.35 9.59 -1.50
N MET A 49 -9.05 9.58 -1.79
CA MET A 49 -8.47 8.52 -2.59
C MET A 49 -8.50 7.21 -1.80
N LYS A 50 -8.99 6.15 -2.43
CA LYS A 50 -9.00 4.84 -1.80
C LYS A 50 -7.61 4.25 -1.83
N MET A 51 -7.08 3.92 -0.66
CA MET A 51 -5.73 3.39 -0.53
C MET A 51 -5.77 1.93 -0.12
N TYR A 52 -4.81 1.20 -0.63
CA TYR A 52 -4.62 -0.21 -0.29
C TYR A 52 -3.27 -0.38 0.36
N VAL A 53 -3.11 -1.45 1.12
CA VAL A 53 -1.82 -1.75 1.73
C VAL A 53 -1.55 -3.23 1.62
N SER A 54 -0.30 -3.56 1.33
CA SER A 54 0.15 -4.95 1.25
C SER A 54 1.55 -5.06 1.80
N ILE A 55 1.95 -6.28 2.13
CA ILE A 55 3.33 -6.54 2.53
C ILE A 55 4.17 -6.58 1.26
N LEU A 56 5.26 -5.82 1.29
CA LEU A 56 6.16 -5.75 0.14
C LEU A 56 7.28 -6.75 0.31
N ILE A 57 7.41 -7.64 -0.64
CA ILE A 57 8.45 -8.66 -0.62
C ILE A 57 9.26 -8.53 -1.91
N GLU A 58 10.58 -8.47 -1.74
CA GLU A 58 11.47 -8.43 -2.89
C GLU A 58 12.19 -9.76 -3.00
N GLU A 59 12.05 -10.42 -4.16
CA GLU A 59 12.70 -11.69 -4.39
C GLU A 59 13.20 -11.73 -5.81
N ASN A 60 14.48 -12.02 -5.99
CA ASN A 60 15.04 -12.19 -7.32
C ASN A 60 14.68 -11.04 -8.25
N GLU A 61 14.78 -9.83 -7.72
CA GLU A 61 14.48 -8.63 -8.49
C GLU A 61 13.00 -8.48 -8.86
N LYS A 62 12.15 -9.27 -8.22
CA LYS A 62 10.72 -9.15 -8.44
C LYS A 62 10.06 -8.63 -7.18
N ILE A 63 9.00 -7.87 -7.38
CA ILE A 63 8.23 -7.33 -6.26
C ILE A 63 6.95 -8.13 -6.13
N ILE A 64 6.75 -8.70 -4.95
CA ILE A 64 5.56 -9.49 -4.67
C ILE A 64 4.77 -8.79 -3.58
N LEU A 65 3.49 -8.62 -3.79
CA LEU A 65 2.62 -8.03 -2.79
C LEU A 65 1.79 -9.12 -2.14
N LYS A 66 1.91 -9.20 -0.82
CA LYS A 66 1.22 -10.23 -0.06
C LYS A 66 0.20 -9.60 0.86
N GLY A 67 -0.97 -10.20 0.99
CA GLY A 67 -1.99 -9.70 1.88
C GLY A 67 -1.61 -9.86 3.33
N ILE A 68 -2.12 -8.97 4.16
CA ILE A 68 -1.87 -9.01 5.59
C ILE A 68 -2.91 -9.93 6.22
N GLU A 69 -2.45 -10.99 6.89
CA GLU A 69 -3.36 -11.96 7.47
C GLU A 69 -3.36 -11.97 8.99
N ASP A 70 -2.32 -11.40 9.59
CA ASP A 70 -2.19 -11.39 11.05
C ASP A 70 -2.95 -10.20 11.61
N ASP A 71 -3.81 -10.45 12.60
CA ASP A 71 -4.65 -9.39 13.18
C ASP A 71 -3.82 -8.31 13.85
N ASN A 72 -2.76 -8.68 14.57
CA ASN A 72 -1.91 -7.71 15.23
C ASN A 72 -1.20 -6.84 14.21
N GLU A 73 -0.73 -7.46 13.15
CA GLU A 73 -0.06 -6.76 12.08
C GLU A 73 -1.01 -5.78 11.41
N TRP A 74 -2.24 -6.24 11.17
CA TRP A 74 -3.23 -5.42 10.52
C TRP A 74 -3.59 -4.20 11.36
N GLU A 75 -3.68 -4.37 12.69
CA GLU A 75 -4.01 -3.25 13.56
C GLU A 75 -2.98 -2.13 13.48
N VAL A 76 -1.71 -2.50 13.48
CA VAL A 76 -0.64 -1.50 13.41
C VAL A 76 -0.68 -0.79 12.06
N VAL A 77 -0.81 -1.57 10.99
CA VAL A 77 -0.83 -1.01 9.64
C VAL A 77 -2.06 -0.14 9.44
N LYS A 78 -3.18 -0.55 10.00
CA LYS A 78 -4.41 0.24 9.86
C LYS A 78 -4.27 1.60 10.52
N GLU A 79 -3.57 1.66 11.65
CA GLU A 79 -3.35 2.95 12.30
C GLU A 79 -2.53 3.86 11.42
N ILE A 80 -1.54 3.31 10.74
CA ILE A 80 -0.73 4.10 9.82
C ILE A 80 -1.58 4.59 8.66
N LEU A 81 -2.42 3.72 8.13
CA LEU A 81 -3.29 4.09 7.03
C LEU A 81 -4.26 5.20 7.44
N ASP A 82 -4.84 5.08 8.64
CA ASP A 82 -5.74 6.11 9.15
C ASP A 82 -5.03 7.44 9.29
N SER A 83 -3.79 7.43 9.73
CA SER A 83 -3.00 8.65 9.85
C SER A 83 -2.80 9.31 8.49
N MET A 84 -2.56 8.50 7.47
CA MET A 84 -2.37 9.04 6.13
C MET A 84 -3.65 9.71 5.64
N TYR A 85 -4.81 9.10 5.90
CA TYR A 85 -6.07 9.71 5.51
C TYR A 85 -6.30 11.03 6.26
N LYS A 86 -5.93 11.07 7.52
CA LYS A 86 -6.11 12.29 8.29
C LYS A 86 -5.22 13.41 7.78
N GLU A 87 -4.00 13.08 7.42
CA GLU A 87 -3.08 14.08 6.90
C GLU A 87 -3.58 14.68 5.61
N GLU A 88 -4.22 13.87 4.78
CA GLU A 88 -4.75 14.39 3.54
C GLU A 88 -5.88 15.37 3.74
N ASN A 89 -6.59 15.23 4.84
CA ASN A 89 -7.72 16.08 5.12
C ASN A 89 -7.39 17.30 5.95
N ALA A 90 -6.15 17.45 6.35
CA ALA A 90 -5.75 18.55 7.21
C ALA A 90 -5.58 19.87 6.46
#